data_42d5d9448fc0860f432b46663286c15b
#
_entry.id   42d5d9448fc0860f432b46663286c15b
#
_cell.length_a   1.000
_cell.length_b   1.000
_cell.length_c   1.000
_cell.angle_alpha   90.00
_cell.angle_beta   90.00
_cell.angle_gamma   90.00
#
_symmetry.space_group_name_H-M   'P 1'
#
loop_
_entity.id
_entity.type
_entity.pdbx_description
1 polymer ?
#
loop_
_entity_poly.entity_id
_entity_poly.type
_entity_poly.pdbx_seq_one_letter_code
_entity_poly.pdbx_strand_id
1 'polypeptide(L)'
;EPQTAVSAVETSALAPKTNDTDARLRTLLYVEDNPANLMLVEDLIGRRADIQLLIARDGSRGIEIARASQPDAILMDINLPGINGIEALGILAADPVTAHIPVVALSANAMPRDIEKGLHAGFFRYLTKPIKVNEFMDTLDLALNLATSTSARVGAPKP
;
A
#
# COMPACT_ATOMS: atom_id res chain seq x y z
N GLU A 1 -36.60 14.29 17.46
CA GLU A 1 -36.21 14.14 17.48
C GLU A 1 -35.91 13.87 17.29
N PRO A 2 -36.15 13.84 17.20
CA PRO A 2 -35.59 13.52 17.04
C PRO A 2 -35.22 13.24 16.66
N GLN A 3 -35.10 13.14 16.34
CA GLN A 3 -34.48 12.93 16.11
C GLN A 3 -33.96 12.66 15.83
N THR A 4 -34.15 12.76 15.77
CA THR A 4 -33.42 12.47 15.56
C THR A 4 -32.90 12.06 15.40
N ALA A 5 -33.01 11.96 15.42
CA ALA A 5 -32.27 11.51 15.28
C ALA A 5 -31.99 10.91 14.92
N VAL A 6 -32.27 11.07 14.84
CA VAL A 6 -31.78 10.48 14.44
C VAL A 6 -31.29 10.20 13.93
N SER A 7 -31.16 10.33 13.67
CA SER A 7 -30.44 10.02 13.19
C SER A 7 -29.76 9.82 13.03
N ALA A 8 -29.83 9.78 13.12
CA ALA A 8 -29.00 9.48 12.93
C ALA A 8 -28.54 8.92 12.93
N VAL A 9 -28.88 8.93 12.99
CA VAL A 9 -28.27 8.30 12.95
C VAL A 9 -28.05 7.64 12.60
N GLU A 10 -28.30 7.52 12.38
CA GLU A 10 -27.94 6.93 12.11
C GLU A 10 -27.40 6.47 11.69
N THR A 11 -27.61 6.55 11.67
CA THR A 11 -27.05 6.13 11.22
C THR A 11 -26.37 5.66 11.29
N SER A 12 -26.29 5.52 11.62
CA SER A 12 -25.49 5.05 11.62
C SER A 12 -25.22 4.29 11.76
N ALA A 13 -25.56 3.99 11.89
CA ALA A 13 -25.10 3.28 11.95
C ALA A 13 -24.87 2.57 11.68
N LEU A 14 -25.01 2.44 11.49
CA LEU A 14 -24.62 1.81 11.13
C LEU A 14 -23.88 1.29 11.07
N ALA A 15 -23.94 1.12 11.10
CA ALA A 15 -23.18 0.63 11.13
C ALA A 15 -22.41 0.33 11.48
N PRO A 16 -22.22 0.11 11.73
CA PRO A 16 -21.38 -0.19 12.05
C PRO A 16 -20.76 -0.80 12.36
N LYS A 17 -20.77 -0.99 12.46
CA LYS A 17 -20.22 -1.48 12.71
C LYS A 17 -19.35 -2.00 12.92
N THR A 18 -19.31 -2.21 12.95
CA THR A 18 -18.63 -2.71 13.20
C THR A 18 -17.62 -2.97 13.40
N ASN A 19 -17.20 -3.13 13.64
CA ASN A 19 -16.21 -3.40 13.88
C ASN A 19 -15.29 -2.75 13.62
N ASP A 20 -15.42 -2.24 14.01
CA ASP A 20 -14.68 -1.44 14.13
C ASP A 20 -13.35 -1.26 13.75
N THR A 21 -12.42 -1.66 14.41
CA THR A 21 -11.07 -1.65 14.04
C THR A 21 -10.89 -2.17 12.69
N ASP A 22 -11.65 -3.14 12.43
CA ASP A 22 -11.61 -3.76 11.15
C ASP A 22 -12.12 -2.84 10.09
N ALA A 23 -12.97 -1.92 10.50
CA ALA A 23 -13.53 -1.00 9.56
C ALA A 23 -12.55 0.08 9.16
N ARG A 24 -11.39 0.10 9.79
CA ARG A 24 -10.40 1.09 9.48
C ARG A 24 -9.92 0.92 8.05
N LEU A 25 -9.93 2.03 7.32
CA LEU A 25 -9.50 2.06 5.94
C LEU A 25 -7.97 2.01 5.89
N ARG A 26 -7.45 1.10 5.10
CA ARG A 26 -6.01 1.02 4.89
C ARG A 26 -5.63 1.72 3.61
N THR A 27 -4.45 2.28 3.58
CA THR A 27 -4.00 3.07 2.45
C THR A 27 -2.88 2.37 1.72
N LEU A 28 -3.05 2.24 0.41
CA LEU A 28 -2.04 1.69 -0.48
C LEU A 28 -1.59 2.79 -1.42
N LEU A 29 -0.29 3.01 -1.50
CA LEU A 29 0.28 3.93 -2.49
C LEU A 29 0.81 3.10 -3.65
N TYR A 30 0.37 3.42 -4.85
CA TYR A 30 0.87 2.76 -6.06
C TYR A 30 1.66 3.76 -6.88
N VAL A 31 2.93 3.44 -7.14
CA VAL A 31 3.81 4.30 -7.93
C VAL A 31 4.02 3.64 -9.28
N GLU A 32 3.47 4.24 -10.32
CA GLU A 32 3.41 3.67 -11.66
C GLU A 32 3.13 4.75 -12.68
N ASP A 33 3.83 4.74 -13.80
CA ASP A 33 3.60 5.74 -14.84
C ASP A 33 2.77 5.21 -16.01
N ASN A 34 2.58 3.90 -16.12
CA ASN A 34 1.87 3.30 -17.24
C ASN A 34 0.36 3.35 -17.01
N PRO A 35 -0.40 4.05 -17.88
CA PRO A 35 -1.85 4.19 -17.66
C PRO A 35 -2.60 2.86 -17.64
N ALA A 36 -2.19 1.89 -18.45
CA ALA A 36 -2.89 0.60 -18.48
C ALA A 36 -2.74 -0.14 -17.15
N ASN A 37 -1.55 -0.10 -16.57
CA ASN A 37 -1.32 -0.73 -15.27
C ASN A 37 -2.09 0.00 -14.17
N LEU A 38 -2.14 1.33 -14.24
CA LEU A 38 -2.91 2.12 -13.28
C LEU A 38 -4.37 1.73 -13.32
N MET A 39 -4.94 1.63 -14.52
CA MET A 39 -6.35 1.28 -14.66
C MET A 39 -6.64 -0.10 -14.10
N LEU A 40 -5.75 -1.05 -14.36
CA LEU A 40 -5.95 -2.41 -13.85
C LEU A 40 -5.95 -2.43 -12.32
N VAL A 41 -4.98 -1.79 -11.71
CA VAL A 41 -4.88 -1.79 -10.26
C VAL A 41 -6.03 -0.99 -9.65
N GLU A 42 -6.40 0.13 -10.27
CA GLU A 42 -7.55 0.89 -9.79
C GLU A 42 -8.81 0.03 -9.78
N ASP A 43 -9.00 -0.77 -10.84
CA ASP A 43 -10.15 -1.65 -10.91
C ASP A 43 -10.11 -2.72 -9.83
N LEU A 44 -8.96 -3.35 -9.65
CA LEU A 44 -8.82 -4.40 -8.65
C LEU A 44 -9.04 -3.87 -7.23
N ILE A 45 -8.42 -2.74 -6.92
CA ILE A 45 -8.54 -2.15 -5.59
C ILE A 45 -9.93 -1.59 -5.37
N GLY A 46 -10.57 -1.09 -6.45
CA GLY A 46 -11.91 -0.55 -6.34
C GLY A 46 -12.94 -1.57 -5.88
N ARG A 47 -12.61 -2.85 -5.96
CA ARG A 47 -13.49 -3.91 -5.48
C ARG A 47 -13.36 -4.15 -3.97
N ARG A 48 -12.41 -3.47 -3.35
CA ARG A 48 -12.13 -3.61 -1.92
C ARG A 48 -12.54 -2.34 -1.21
N ALA A 49 -13.53 -2.45 -0.33
CA ALA A 49 -14.01 -1.29 0.43
C ALA A 49 -13.05 -0.90 1.55
N ASP A 50 -12.14 -1.79 1.89
CA ASP A 50 -11.23 -1.59 3.02
C ASP A 50 -9.90 -0.97 2.62
N ILE A 51 -9.69 -0.67 1.33
CA ILE A 51 -8.42 -0.11 0.86
C ILE A 51 -8.66 1.20 0.12
N GLN A 52 -7.91 2.21 0.50
CA GLN A 52 -7.88 3.49 -0.21
C GLN A 52 -6.60 3.53 -1.05
N LEU A 53 -6.74 3.83 -2.33
CA LEU A 53 -5.63 3.85 -3.25
C LEU A 53 -5.15 5.27 -3.50
N LEU A 54 -3.86 5.49 -3.31
CA LEU A 54 -3.20 6.73 -3.70
C LEU A 54 -2.28 6.40 -4.86
N ILE A 55 -2.13 7.33 -5.80
CA ILE A 55 -1.36 7.09 -7.02
C ILE A 55 -0.30 8.17 -7.18
N ALA A 56 0.91 7.75 -7.52
CA ALA A 56 1.98 8.64 -7.94
C ALA A 56 2.49 8.15 -9.28
N ARG A 57 2.82 9.07 -10.17
CA ARG A 57 3.21 8.71 -11.52
C ARG A 57 4.73 8.65 -11.71
N ASP A 58 5.49 8.98 -10.68
CA ASP A 58 6.94 8.83 -10.71
C ASP A 58 7.47 8.66 -9.30
N GLY A 59 8.75 8.30 -9.21
CA GLY A 59 9.35 7.98 -7.92
C GLY A 59 9.42 9.16 -6.97
N SER A 60 9.75 10.34 -7.49
CA SER A 60 9.84 11.53 -6.64
C SER A 60 8.50 11.87 -6.01
N ARG A 61 7.44 11.82 -6.82
CA ARG A 61 6.10 12.08 -6.32
C ARG A 61 5.68 11.01 -5.31
N GLY A 62 6.05 9.76 -5.60
CA GLY A 62 5.77 8.67 -4.67
C GLY A 62 6.38 8.89 -3.31
N ILE A 63 7.62 9.34 -3.30
CA ILE A 63 8.31 9.62 -2.04
C ILE A 63 7.61 10.75 -1.29
N GLU A 64 7.22 11.82 -1.99
CA GLU A 64 6.50 12.92 -1.36
C GLU A 64 5.19 12.47 -0.72
N ILE A 65 4.43 11.67 -1.46
CA ILE A 65 3.14 11.18 -0.95
C ILE A 65 3.35 10.24 0.22
N ALA A 66 4.36 9.37 0.14
CA ALA A 66 4.65 8.44 1.22
C ALA A 66 4.97 9.17 2.51
N ARG A 67 5.74 10.24 2.41
CA ARG A 67 6.11 11.03 3.60
C ARG A 67 4.91 11.77 4.17
N ALA A 68 4.08 12.33 3.30
CA ALA A 68 2.94 13.13 3.74
C ALA A 68 1.81 12.27 4.29
N SER A 69 1.52 11.16 3.62
CA SER A 69 0.35 10.34 3.93
C SER A 69 0.65 9.11 4.76
N GLN A 70 1.89 8.66 4.76
CA GLN A 70 2.33 7.46 5.46
C GLN A 70 1.38 6.29 5.21
N PRO A 71 1.33 5.82 3.95
CA PRO A 71 0.44 4.70 3.61
C PRO A 71 0.84 3.43 4.36
N ASP A 72 -0.09 2.50 4.42
CA ASP A 72 0.16 1.24 5.10
C ASP A 72 1.05 0.32 4.30
N ALA A 73 1.04 0.47 2.98
CA ALA A 73 1.92 -0.28 2.09
C ALA A 73 2.14 0.51 0.81
N ILE A 74 3.22 0.19 0.12
CA ILE A 74 3.55 0.83 -1.16
C ILE A 74 3.75 -0.26 -2.20
N LEU A 75 3.11 -0.09 -3.36
CA LEU A 75 3.36 -0.93 -4.52
C LEU A 75 4.18 -0.09 -5.50
N MET A 76 5.39 -0.54 -5.80
CA MET A 76 6.37 0.26 -6.53
C MET A 76 6.79 -0.41 -7.82
N ASP A 77 6.50 0.23 -8.94
CA ASP A 77 7.05 -0.21 -10.22
C ASP A 77 8.56 0.06 -10.19
N ILE A 78 9.35 -0.92 -10.59
CA ILE A 78 10.79 -0.76 -10.62
C ILE A 78 11.24 0.11 -11.79
N ASN A 79 10.57 -0.01 -12.94
CA ASN A 79 10.98 0.68 -14.15
C ASN A 79 10.28 2.02 -14.30
N LEU A 80 10.63 2.95 -13.44
CA LEU A 80 10.06 4.30 -13.46
C LEU A 80 11.00 5.26 -14.15
N PRO A 81 10.46 6.32 -14.77
CA PRO A 81 11.32 7.38 -15.31
C PRO A 81 11.94 8.17 -14.16
N GLY A 82 13.11 8.75 -14.41
CA GLY A 82 13.81 9.50 -13.39
C GLY A 82 14.37 8.57 -12.32
N ILE A 83 13.87 8.71 -11.09
CA ILE A 83 14.27 7.82 -10.01
C ILE A 83 13.57 6.49 -10.21
N ASN A 84 14.33 5.40 -10.35
CA ASN A 84 13.71 4.10 -10.51
C ASN A 84 13.26 3.55 -9.16
N GLY A 85 12.55 2.41 -9.20
CA GLY A 85 11.95 1.85 -7.99
C GLY A 85 12.95 1.48 -6.91
N ILE A 86 14.12 0.99 -7.31
CA ILE A 86 15.15 0.60 -6.34
C ILE A 86 15.74 1.84 -5.66
N GLU A 87 15.97 2.89 -6.42
CA GLU A 87 16.45 4.15 -5.86
C GLU A 87 15.42 4.75 -4.91
N ALA A 88 14.16 4.72 -5.32
CA ALA A 88 13.09 5.24 -4.47
C ALA A 88 13.00 4.44 -3.17
N LEU A 89 13.13 3.12 -3.26
CA LEU A 89 13.13 2.28 -2.06
C LEU A 89 14.24 2.68 -1.10
N GLY A 90 15.43 2.94 -1.63
CA GLY A 90 16.57 3.34 -0.80
C GLY A 90 16.28 4.63 -0.05
N ILE A 91 15.68 5.59 -0.74
CA ILE A 91 15.34 6.87 -0.12
C ILE A 91 14.29 6.68 0.96
N LEU A 92 13.27 5.87 0.68
CA LEU A 92 12.22 5.59 1.67
C LEU A 92 12.79 4.88 2.89
N ALA A 93 13.69 3.94 2.67
CA ALA A 93 14.27 3.16 3.77
C ALA A 93 15.19 3.99 4.65
N ALA A 94 15.79 5.02 4.08
CA ALA A 94 16.71 5.89 4.82
C ALA A 94 15.98 6.95 5.64
N ASP A 95 14.69 7.15 5.41
CA ASP A 95 13.91 8.17 6.09
C ASP A 95 13.09 7.53 7.22
N PRO A 96 13.32 7.95 8.47
CA PRO A 96 12.57 7.35 9.60
C PRO A 96 11.06 7.44 9.45
N VAL A 97 10.57 8.44 8.74
CA VAL A 97 9.13 8.61 8.55
C VAL A 97 8.54 7.49 7.70
N THR A 98 9.31 6.97 6.74
CA THR A 98 8.80 5.98 5.79
C THR A 98 9.48 4.63 5.88
N ALA A 99 10.54 4.51 6.69
CA ALA A 99 11.35 3.28 6.71
C ALA A 99 10.55 2.04 7.11
N HIS A 100 9.49 2.20 7.87
CA HIS A 100 8.71 1.09 8.37
C HIS A 100 7.66 0.58 7.38
N ILE A 101 7.43 1.32 6.30
CA ILE A 101 6.37 0.97 5.35
C ILE A 101 6.83 -0.16 4.44
N PRO A 102 6.09 -1.27 4.37
CA PRO A 102 6.46 -2.36 3.45
C PRO A 102 6.27 -1.92 2.01
N VAL A 103 7.27 -2.18 1.18
CA VAL A 103 7.24 -1.83 -0.23
C VAL A 103 7.29 -3.10 -1.05
N VAL A 104 6.29 -3.27 -1.92
CA VAL A 104 6.20 -4.42 -2.81
C VAL A 104 6.66 -3.98 -4.19
N ALA A 105 7.62 -4.69 -4.75
CA ALA A 105 8.11 -4.39 -6.09
C ALA A 105 7.20 -4.98 -7.14
N LEU A 106 7.03 -4.27 -8.25
CA LEU A 106 6.30 -4.76 -9.40
C LEU A 106 7.17 -4.52 -10.62
N SER A 107 7.51 -5.58 -11.37
CA SER A 107 8.47 -5.47 -12.44
C SER A 107 8.12 -6.41 -13.60
N ALA A 108 8.45 -5.96 -14.82
CA ALA A 108 8.34 -6.83 -15.98
C ALA A 108 9.46 -7.87 -16.02
N ASN A 109 10.47 -7.72 -15.19
CA ASN A 109 11.65 -8.58 -15.20
C ASN A 109 11.52 -9.69 -14.18
N ALA A 110 11.39 -10.93 -14.66
CA ALA A 110 11.16 -12.09 -13.79
C ALA A 110 12.40 -12.95 -13.60
N MET A 111 13.57 -12.46 -13.99
CA MET A 111 14.80 -13.23 -13.83
C MET A 111 15.10 -13.45 -12.35
N PRO A 112 15.46 -14.67 -11.95
CA PRO A 112 15.74 -14.95 -10.53
C PRO A 112 16.77 -14.01 -9.92
N ARG A 113 17.79 -13.64 -10.69
CA ARG A 113 18.81 -12.72 -10.21
C ARG A 113 18.25 -11.36 -9.88
N ASP A 114 17.32 -10.87 -10.70
CA ASP A 114 16.73 -9.56 -10.48
C ASP A 114 15.77 -9.58 -9.30
N ILE A 115 15.05 -10.67 -9.13
CA ILE A 115 14.17 -10.86 -7.99
C ILE A 115 14.98 -10.88 -6.71
N GLU A 116 16.07 -11.61 -6.70
CA GLU A 116 16.94 -11.71 -5.55
C GLU A 116 17.54 -10.34 -5.21
N LYS A 117 17.97 -9.62 -6.23
CA LYS A 117 18.53 -8.28 -6.06
C LYS A 117 17.50 -7.34 -5.43
N GLY A 118 16.26 -7.41 -5.90
CA GLY A 118 15.20 -6.59 -5.36
C GLY A 118 14.94 -6.90 -3.88
N LEU A 119 14.86 -8.18 -3.56
CA LEU A 119 14.61 -8.57 -2.16
C LEU A 119 15.77 -8.15 -1.27
N HIS A 120 17.01 -8.27 -1.76
CA HIS A 120 18.18 -7.81 -1.02
C HIS A 120 18.17 -6.30 -0.81
N ALA A 121 17.61 -5.57 -1.77
CA ALA A 121 17.52 -4.11 -1.66
C ALA A 121 16.51 -3.68 -0.59
N GLY A 122 15.63 -4.58 -0.19
CA GLY A 122 14.70 -4.28 0.89
C GLY A 122 13.22 -4.37 0.53
N PHE A 123 12.89 -4.78 -0.68
CA PHE A 123 11.48 -4.97 -1.01
C PHE A 123 10.89 -6.10 -0.19
N PHE A 124 9.68 -5.88 0.31
CA PHE A 124 8.97 -6.88 1.10
C PHE A 124 8.64 -8.11 0.26
N ARG A 125 8.17 -7.88 -0.96
CA ARG A 125 7.88 -8.92 -1.93
C ARG A 125 8.19 -8.38 -3.32
N TYR A 126 8.33 -9.28 -4.27
CA TYR A 126 8.65 -8.93 -5.65
C TYR A 126 7.64 -9.62 -6.55
N LEU A 127 6.79 -8.82 -7.17
CA LEU A 127 5.79 -9.34 -8.10
C LEU A 127 6.23 -9.05 -9.54
N THR A 128 5.90 -9.96 -10.42
CA THR A 128 6.25 -9.80 -11.83
C THR A 128 4.99 -9.52 -12.64
N LYS A 129 5.14 -8.73 -13.70
CA LYS A 129 4.06 -8.45 -14.62
C LYS A 129 3.99 -9.60 -15.65
N PRO A 130 2.82 -9.94 -16.15
CA PRO A 130 1.54 -9.29 -15.88
C PRO A 130 1.01 -9.64 -14.49
N ILE A 131 0.19 -8.75 -13.95
CA ILE A 131 -0.37 -8.93 -12.61
C ILE A 131 -1.30 -10.15 -12.60
N LYS A 132 -1.05 -11.05 -11.64
CA LYS A 132 -1.93 -12.19 -11.39
C LYS A 132 -2.78 -11.84 -10.19
N VAL A 133 -4.08 -11.82 -10.37
CA VAL A 133 -5.00 -11.25 -9.38
C VAL A 133 -4.83 -11.89 -8.01
N ASN A 134 -4.83 -13.22 -7.94
CA ASN A 134 -4.74 -13.88 -6.64
C ASN A 134 -3.43 -13.60 -5.93
N GLU A 135 -2.33 -13.71 -6.65
CA GLU A 135 -1.01 -13.43 -6.08
C GLU A 135 -0.90 -11.98 -5.62
N PHE A 136 -1.41 -11.07 -6.45
CA PHE A 136 -1.41 -9.66 -6.15
C PHE A 136 -2.19 -9.36 -4.87
N MET A 137 -3.41 -9.88 -4.78
CA MET A 137 -4.25 -9.64 -3.62
C MET A 137 -3.67 -10.26 -2.35
N ASP A 138 -3.15 -11.48 -2.45
CA ASP A 138 -2.53 -12.14 -1.30
C ASP A 138 -1.33 -11.34 -0.81
N THR A 139 -0.51 -10.84 -1.73
CA THR A 139 0.66 -10.06 -1.36
C THR A 139 0.28 -8.75 -0.70
N LEU A 140 -0.75 -8.07 -1.24
CA LEU A 140 -1.22 -6.83 -0.63
C LEU A 140 -1.75 -7.07 0.77
N ASP A 141 -2.51 -8.14 0.95
CA ASP A 141 -3.03 -8.44 2.28
C ASP A 141 -1.91 -8.72 3.27
N LEU A 142 -0.87 -9.42 2.85
CA LEU A 142 0.28 -9.65 3.71
C LEU A 142 0.95 -8.33 4.09
N ALA A 143 1.17 -7.46 3.11
CA ALA A 143 1.83 -6.19 3.38
C ALA A 143 1.00 -5.30 4.30
N LEU A 144 -0.30 -5.22 4.02
CA LEU A 144 -1.19 -4.39 4.82
C LEU A 144 -1.33 -4.93 6.24
N ASN A 145 -1.37 -6.25 6.39
CA ASN A 145 -1.44 -6.86 7.71
C ASN A 145 -0.15 -6.69 8.49
N LEU A 146 0.97 -6.70 7.80
CA LEU A 146 2.26 -6.46 8.44
C LEU A 146 2.30 -5.07 9.04
N ALA A 147 1.83 -4.06 8.29
CA ALA A 147 1.78 -2.70 8.78
C ALA A 147 0.89 -2.60 10.02
N THR A 148 -0.27 -3.25 9.98
CA THR A 148 -1.20 -3.25 11.11
C THR A 148 -0.57 -3.90 12.33
N SER A 149 0.07 -5.05 12.13
CA SER A 149 0.74 -5.76 13.23
C SER A 149 1.87 -4.93 13.82
N THR A 150 2.64 -4.28 12.96
CA THR A 150 3.73 -3.44 13.42
C THR A 150 3.21 -2.27 14.24
N SER A 151 2.14 -1.64 13.79
CA SER A 151 1.52 -0.56 14.52
C SER A 151 1.01 -1.04 15.89
N ALA A 152 0.39 -2.20 15.91
CA ALA A 152 -0.12 -2.75 17.17
C ALA A 152 1.03 -3.02 18.13
N ARG A 153 2.12 -3.57 17.64
CA ARG A 153 3.28 -3.85 18.49
C ARG A 153 3.91 -2.58 19.00
N VAL A 154 4.01 -1.58 18.15
CA VAL A 154 4.57 -0.30 18.54
C VAL A 154 3.69 0.34 19.59
N GLY A 155 2.38 0.23 19.43
CA GLY A 155 1.46 0.80 20.38
C GLY A 155 1.45 0.10 21.70
N ALA A 156 1.81 -1.18 21.73
CA ALA A 156 1.86 -1.92 22.99
C ALA A 156 3.12 -1.55 23.76
N PRO A 157 3.04 -1.56 25.10
CA PRO A 157 4.24 -1.32 25.89
C PRO A 157 5.27 -2.37 25.55
N LYS A 158 6.42 -1.91 25.24
CA LYS A 158 7.47 -2.85 24.87
C LYS A 158 8.02 -3.52 26.10
N PRO A 159 8.26 -4.77 25.98
CA PRO A 159 8.99 -5.45 27.06
C PRO A 159 10.38 -4.89 27.17
#